data_d746d57cd1f01bc4f332d79a760c2be5
#
_entry.id   d746d57cd1f01bc4f332d79a760c2be5
#
_cell.length_a   1.000
_cell.length_b   1.000
_cell.length_c   1.000
_cell.angle_alpha   90.00
_cell.angle_beta   90.00
_cell.angle_gamma   90.00
#
_symmetry.space_group_name_H-M   'P 1'
#
loop_
_entity.id
_entity.type
_entity.pdbx_description
1 polymer ?
#
loop_
_entity_poly.entity_id
_entity_poly.type
_entity_poly.pdbx_seq_one_letter_code
_entity_poly.pdbx_strand_id
1 'polypeptide(L)'
;LSNEEKSIGYCQFENGRLSFPQALPVSGEPVALEMADLDRDGTDEVLYLWEPQRKKYILNRLTRQSDGEWKTDLTGSETQYGSLSNEPTFMQKLDANQDGMADFLLLSSNGRAPTLLVTDADGVPRVAETSGGLQLGDVERGAVFSGKLGEPVTLVAQENFARNVLLDEENRWQVLDQYNPVESDAKIKGVATLDLDGQPGNELVLIDTGVNKLRIFRKEGELYQPWEQVDLGSFPYIAAEVADLNADGRDDLLIFGGQRFLTLYAGQRPPELKDVMTFESKLDDVFLNDLAAGDLNGDGEPDIAAFDLRKHNVEIITPRGEQLVHGINFKIFDEKSFSRRGGGGAQPREGVVADVTGDGLNDLILLVHDRVLVYPQDDGNSSDAEQGTD
;
A
#
# COMPACT_ATOMS: atom_id res chain seq x y z
N LEU A 1 4.80 -12.75 3.77
CA LEU A 1 3.92 -13.67 4.49
C LEU A 1 3.38 -14.74 3.55
N SER A 2 3.61 -16.03 3.86
CA SER A 2 3.04 -17.17 3.15
C SER A 2 1.86 -17.77 3.92
N ASN A 3 0.66 -17.60 3.38
CA ASN A 3 -0.55 -18.17 3.99
C ASN A 3 -0.62 -19.69 3.81
N GLU A 4 0.00 -20.24 2.76
CA GLU A 4 0.01 -21.68 2.48
C GLU A 4 0.99 -22.41 3.40
N GLU A 5 2.16 -21.84 3.63
CA GLU A 5 3.20 -22.40 4.52
C GLU A 5 3.03 -21.93 5.97
N LYS A 6 2.11 -20.97 6.22
CA LYS A 6 1.83 -20.41 7.54
C LYS A 6 3.08 -19.88 8.22
N SER A 7 3.89 -19.17 7.45
CA SER A 7 5.21 -18.69 7.85
C SER A 7 5.50 -17.31 7.31
N ILE A 8 6.46 -16.63 7.92
CA ILE A 8 7.09 -15.44 7.39
C ILE A 8 8.49 -15.84 6.94
N GLY A 9 8.81 -15.57 5.67
CA GLY A 9 10.13 -15.80 5.11
C GLY A 9 10.81 -14.49 4.75
N TYR A 10 12.12 -14.44 4.85
CA TYR A 10 12.90 -13.34 4.30
C TYR A 10 13.98 -13.87 3.36
N CYS A 11 14.32 -13.09 2.36
CA CYS A 11 15.37 -13.36 1.41
C CYS A 11 16.43 -12.26 1.48
N GLN A 12 17.67 -12.60 1.15
CA GLN A 12 18.77 -11.64 1.00
C GLN A 12 19.37 -11.80 -0.39
N PHE A 13 19.74 -10.69 -1.03
CA PHE A 13 20.46 -10.76 -2.29
C PHE A 13 21.97 -10.79 -1.99
N GLU A 14 22.62 -11.87 -2.36
CA GLU A 14 24.04 -12.10 -2.10
C GLU A 14 24.71 -12.82 -3.28
N ASN A 15 25.88 -12.35 -3.68
CA ASN A 15 26.67 -12.97 -4.75
C ASN A 15 25.91 -13.12 -6.09
N GLY A 16 25.14 -12.08 -6.47
CA GLY A 16 24.41 -12.04 -7.73
C GLY A 16 23.14 -12.90 -7.76
N ARG A 17 22.61 -13.32 -6.61
CA ARG A 17 21.36 -14.09 -6.54
C ARG A 17 20.63 -13.90 -5.22
N LEU A 18 19.31 -14.06 -5.27
CA LEU A 18 18.49 -14.09 -4.08
C LEU A 18 18.73 -15.39 -3.29
N SER A 19 18.89 -15.27 -1.98
CA SER A 19 18.97 -16.43 -1.09
C SER A 19 17.65 -17.22 -1.13
N PHE A 20 17.73 -18.49 -0.76
CA PHE A 20 16.50 -19.24 -0.47
C PHE A 20 15.75 -18.55 0.68
N PRO A 21 14.40 -18.47 0.65
CA PRO A 21 13.63 -17.91 1.75
C PRO A 21 14.01 -18.61 3.08
N GLN A 22 14.41 -17.81 4.05
CA GLN A 22 14.68 -18.29 5.40
C GLN A 22 13.44 -17.99 6.25
N ALA A 23 12.87 -19.02 6.88
CA ALA A 23 11.73 -18.84 7.74
C ALA A 23 12.12 -18.09 9.00
N LEU A 24 11.40 -17.04 9.32
CA LEU A 24 11.53 -16.34 10.58
C LEU A 24 10.95 -17.18 11.73
N PRO A 25 11.46 -17.01 12.96
CA PRO A 25 11.01 -17.78 14.13
C PRO A 25 9.66 -17.28 14.64
N VAL A 26 8.58 -17.54 13.89
CA VAL A 26 7.23 -17.15 14.25
C VAL A 26 6.56 -18.16 15.17
N SER A 27 5.69 -17.67 16.05
CA SER A 27 4.80 -18.50 16.87
C SER A 27 3.46 -18.64 16.14
N GLY A 28 3.01 -19.86 15.92
CA GLY A 28 1.70 -20.13 15.30
C GLY A 28 1.58 -19.78 13.83
N GLU A 29 0.38 -19.51 13.37
CA GLU A 29 0.04 -19.18 11.97
C GLU A 29 -0.16 -17.67 11.83
N PRO A 30 0.78 -16.92 11.22
CA PRO A 30 0.61 -15.48 11.03
C PRO A 30 -0.58 -15.18 10.11
N VAL A 31 -1.39 -14.20 10.46
CA VAL A 31 -2.58 -13.77 9.68
C VAL A 31 -2.43 -12.37 9.09
N ALA A 32 -1.61 -11.53 9.69
CA ALA A 32 -1.29 -10.19 9.19
C ALA A 32 0.14 -9.81 9.58
N LEU A 33 0.75 -8.94 8.79
CA LEU A 33 2.13 -8.47 8.93
C LEU A 33 2.17 -6.97 8.64
N GLU A 34 3.04 -6.25 9.38
CA GLU A 34 3.38 -4.86 9.13
C GLU A 34 4.81 -4.58 9.60
N MET A 35 5.41 -3.51 9.12
CA MET A 35 6.73 -3.05 9.54
C MET A 35 6.64 -1.67 10.19
N ALA A 36 7.27 -1.51 11.35
CA ALA A 36 7.33 -0.25 12.07
C ALA A 36 8.49 -0.21 13.05
N ASP A 37 9.09 0.96 13.21
CA ASP A 37 10.08 1.26 14.24
C ASP A 37 9.36 1.60 15.55
N LEU A 38 9.19 0.60 16.43
CA LEU A 38 8.48 0.76 17.71
C LEU A 38 9.39 1.19 18.84
N ASP A 39 10.68 0.93 18.76
CA ASP A 39 11.64 1.31 19.80
C ASP A 39 12.43 2.58 19.46
N ARG A 40 12.13 3.19 18.29
CA ARG A 40 12.72 4.44 17.79
C ARG A 40 14.24 4.37 17.61
N ASP A 41 14.75 3.22 17.23
CA ASP A 41 16.17 3.03 16.93
C ASP A 41 16.53 3.38 15.48
N GLY A 42 15.53 3.69 14.65
CA GLY A 42 15.65 4.01 13.24
C GLY A 42 15.60 2.79 12.32
N THR A 43 15.25 1.62 12.85
CA THR A 43 15.12 0.37 12.10
C THR A 43 13.73 -0.21 12.30
N ASP A 44 13.01 -0.47 11.21
CA ASP A 44 11.70 -1.11 11.31
C ASP A 44 11.83 -2.57 11.79
N GLU A 45 11.02 -2.94 12.78
CA GLU A 45 10.80 -4.31 13.18
C GLU A 45 9.68 -4.96 12.35
N VAL A 46 9.70 -6.29 12.31
CA VAL A 46 8.61 -7.05 11.68
C VAL A 46 7.56 -7.40 12.73
N LEU A 47 6.39 -6.84 12.59
CA LEU A 47 5.23 -7.09 13.45
C LEU A 47 4.32 -8.10 12.79
N TYR A 48 3.89 -9.12 13.52
CA TYR A 48 2.93 -10.08 13.00
C TYR A 48 1.86 -10.44 14.00
N LEU A 49 0.65 -10.56 13.49
CA LEU A 49 -0.53 -11.02 14.23
C LEU A 49 -0.77 -12.49 13.93
N TRP A 50 -1.04 -13.30 14.95
CA TRP A 50 -1.40 -14.71 14.79
C TRP A 50 -2.56 -15.11 15.70
N GLU A 51 -3.28 -16.18 15.33
CA GLU A 51 -4.47 -16.64 16.03
C GLU A 51 -4.22 -17.97 16.76
N PRO A 52 -3.85 -17.97 18.06
CA PRO A 52 -3.65 -19.19 18.83
C PRO A 52 -4.95 -19.95 19.10
N GLN A 53 -6.06 -19.27 19.13
CA GLN A 53 -7.40 -19.79 19.34
C GLN A 53 -8.41 -18.90 18.66
N ARG A 54 -9.48 -19.48 18.13
CA ARG A 54 -10.50 -18.74 17.38
C ARG A 54 -10.89 -17.41 18.02
N LYS A 55 -10.76 -16.34 17.27
CA LYS A 55 -10.98 -14.92 17.66
C LYS A 55 -10.09 -14.39 18.77
N LYS A 56 -9.04 -15.08 19.14
CA LYS A 56 -8.00 -14.57 20.02
C LYS A 56 -6.75 -14.36 19.22
N TYR A 57 -6.16 -13.18 19.33
CA TYR A 57 -5.00 -12.80 18.55
C TYR A 57 -3.87 -12.38 19.47
N ILE A 58 -2.66 -12.64 19.02
CA ILE A 58 -1.44 -12.20 19.68
C ILE A 58 -0.61 -11.45 18.65
N LEU A 59 -0.13 -10.26 19.02
CA LEU A 59 0.86 -9.52 18.25
C LEU A 59 2.25 -9.84 18.81
N ASN A 60 3.14 -10.22 17.94
CA ASN A 60 4.55 -10.40 18.25
C ASN A 60 5.40 -9.45 17.41
N ARG A 61 6.58 -9.12 17.90
CA ARG A 61 7.61 -8.36 17.21
C ARG A 61 8.82 -9.26 16.97
N LEU A 62 9.37 -9.19 15.78
CA LEU A 62 10.62 -9.81 15.40
C LEU A 62 11.66 -8.72 15.17
N THR A 63 12.71 -8.74 15.96
CA THR A 63 13.83 -7.81 15.87
C THR A 63 15.07 -8.56 15.38
N ARG A 64 15.77 -7.98 14.42
CA ARG A 64 17.05 -8.51 13.95
C ARG A 64 18.16 -8.08 14.89
N GLN A 65 18.86 -9.04 15.48
CA GLN A 65 19.96 -8.78 16.39
C GLN A 65 21.24 -8.44 15.61
N SER A 66 22.21 -7.81 16.29
CA SER A 66 23.51 -7.44 15.70
C SER A 66 24.34 -8.63 15.18
N ASP A 67 24.08 -9.84 15.63
CA ASP A 67 24.67 -11.08 15.15
C ASP A 67 23.95 -11.68 13.94
N GLY A 68 22.87 -11.03 13.48
CA GLY A 68 22.03 -11.44 12.36
C GLY A 68 20.88 -12.39 12.73
N GLU A 69 20.83 -12.86 13.97
CA GLU A 69 19.74 -13.71 14.44
C GLU A 69 18.45 -12.91 14.67
N TRP A 70 17.32 -13.56 14.46
CA TRP A 70 16.00 -12.97 14.72
C TRP A 70 15.47 -13.41 16.08
N LYS A 71 14.98 -12.45 16.84
CA LYS A 71 14.38 -12.68 18.15
C LYS A 71 12.93 -12.24 18.14
N THR A 72 12.05 -13.08 18.70
CA THR A 72 10.66 -12.75 18.95
C THR A 72 10.51 -12.16 20.34
N ASP A 73 9.83 -11.04 20.44
CA ASP A 73 9.42 -10.42 21.71
C ASP A 73 7.98 -9.89 21.64
N LEU A 74 7.54 -9.03 22.56
CA LEU A 74 6.14 -8.62 22.74
C LEU A 74 5.20 -9.82 22.97
N THR A 75 5.65 -10.82 23.73
CA THR A 75 4.85 -12.02 24.04
C THR A 75 4.12 -11.91 25.40
N GLY A 76 4.02 -10.69 25.95
CA GLY A 76 3.32 -10.40 27.19
C GLY A 76 1.80 -10.54 27.11
N SER A 77 1.13 -10.44 28.25
CA SER A 77 -0.34 -10.48 28.29
C SER A 77 -0.98 -9.26 27.62
N GLU A 78 -0.28 -8.15 27.58
CA GLU A 78 -0.69 -6.88 26.99
C GLU A 78 -0.85 -6.92 25.48
N THR A 79 -0.14 -7.82 24.79
CA THR A 79 -0.26 -8.04 23.32
C THR A 79 -1.17 -9.22 22.98
N GLN A 80 -1.88 -9.78 23.96
CA GLN A 80 -2.89 -10.80 23.78
C GLN A 80 -4.26 -10.15 23.67
N TYR A 81 -4.75 -10.05 22.44
CA TYR A 81 -6.04 -9.44 22.18
C TYR A 81 -7.15 -10.48 22.34
N GLY A 82 -8.12 -10.15 23.19
CA GLY A 82 -9.28 -10.99 23.44
C GLY A 82 -10.15 -11.18 22.19
N SER A 83 -11.39 -11.52 22.40
CA SER A 83 -12.34 -11.78 21.32
C SER A 83 -12.54 -10.54 20.43
N LEU A 84 -11.80 -10.44 19.33
CA LEU A 84 -12.06 -9.42 18.32
C LEU A 84 -13.37 -9.73 17.60
N SER A 85 -14.16 -8.70 17.34
CA SER A 85 -15.46 -8.83 16.69
C SER A 85 -15.33 -9.29 15.23
N ASN A 86 -14.25 -8.90 14.57
CA ASN A 86 -13.94 -9.20 13.17
C ASN A 86 -12.61 -9.93 13.08
N GLU A 87 -12.48 -10.82 12.09
CA GLU A 87 -11.23 -11.55 11.81
C GLU A 87 -10.29 -10.61 11.03
N PRO A 88 -9.21 -10.11 11.64
CA PRO A 88 -8.27 -9.27 10.94
C PRO A 88 -7.48 -10.09 9.91
N THR A 89 -7.36 -9.54 8.70
CA THR A 89 -6.58 -10.12 7.61
C THR A 89 -5.51 -9.17 7.09
N PHE A 90 -5.54 -7.93 7.58
CA PHE A 90 -4.62 -6.89 7.20
C PHE A 90 -4.38 -5.97 8.40
N MET A 91 -3.16 -5.47 8.51
CA MET A 91 -2.75 -4.49 9.50
C MET A 91 -2.23 -3.26 8.76
N GLN A 92 -2.76 -2.09 9.08
CA GLN A 92 -2.39 -0.83 8.46
C GLN A 92 -1.78 0.10 9.49
N LYS A 93 -0.57 0.56 9.21
CA LYS A 93 0.15 1.54 10.01
C LYS A 93 -0.45 2.94 9.85
N LEU A 94 -0.58 3.67 10.96
CA LEU A 94 -1.00 5.06 11.03
C LEU A 94 -0.45 5.69 12.32
N ASP A 95 -0.66 6.98 12.51
CA ASP A 95 -0.43 7.68 13.79
C ASP A 95 -1.77 8.29 14.21
N ALA A 96 -2.55 7.52 14.97
CA ALA A 96 -3.92 7.87 15.31
C ALA A 96 -4.04 9.04 16.27
N ASN A 97 -3.10 9.16 17.20
CA ASN A 97 -3.07 10.17 18.28
C ASN A 97 -2.02 11.27 18.05
N GLN A 98 -1.27 11.21 16.93
CA GLN A 98 -0.24 12.18 16.53
C GLN A 98 0.92 12.32 17.54
N ASP A 99 1.29 11.23 18.18
CA ASP A 99 2.44 11.21 19.12
C ASP A 99 3.76 10.83 18.43
N GLY A 100 3.73 10.53 17.14
CA GLY A 100 4.87 10.12 16.33
C GLY A 100 5.24 8.65 16.49
N MET A 101 4.40 7.85 17.15
CA MET A 101 4.52 6.39 17.21
C MET A 101 3.61 5.75 16.14
N ALA A 102 4.02 4.58 15.68
CA ALA A 102 3.17 3.81 14.79
C ALA A 102 2.06 3.11 15.56
N ASP A 103 0.81 3.44 15.24
CA ASP A 103 -0.40 2.74 15.65
C ASP A 103 -0.88 1.81 14.53
N PHE A 104 -1.84 0.94 14.79
CA PHE A 104 -2.29 -0.02 13.80
C PHE A 104 -3.81 -0.18 13.77
N LEU A 105 -4.38 -0.09 12.56
CA LEU A 105 -5.74 -0.53 12.31
C LEU A 105 -5.73 -1.98 11.85
N LEU A 106 -6.40 -2.85 12.58
CA LEU A 106 -6.66 -4.22 12.19
C LEU A 106 -7.91 -4.27 11.32
N LEU A 107 -7.70 -4.48 10.03
CA LEU A 107 -8.75 -4.50 9.02
C LEU A 107 -9.15 -5.94 8.67
N SER A 108 -10.42 -6.14 8.37
CA SER A 108 -10.95 -7.42 7.92
C SER A 108 -11.25 -7.41 6.42
N SER A 109 -11.15 -8.55 5.76
CA SER A 109 -11.43 -8.68 4.31
C SER A 109 -12.87 -8.33 3.93
N ASN A 110 -13.79 -8.33 4.87
CA ASN A 110 -15.19 -7.98 4.65
C ASN A 110 -15.53 -6.51 4.92
N GLY A 111 -14.52 -5.65 5.12
CA GLY A 111 -14.66 -4.20 5.30
C GLY A 111 -15.45 -3.77 6.52
N ARG A 112 -15.50 -4.58 7.58
CA ARG A 112 -16.22 -4.23 8.82
C ARG A 112 -15.39 -3.28 9.69
N ALA A 113 -16.04 -2.75 10.73
CA ALA A 113 -15.43 -1.84 11.69
C ALA A 113 -14.07 -2.38 12.19
N PRO A 114 -12.99 -1.61 12.05
CA PRO A 114 -11.65 -2.03 12.42
C PRO A 114 -11.45 -2.07 13.93
N THR A 115 -10.41 -2.79 14.37
CA THR A 115 -9.88 -2.67 15.73
C THR A 115 -8.64 -1.78 15.68
N LEU A 116 -8.59 -0.77 16.54
CA LEU A 116 -7.43 0.10 16.68
C LEU A 116 -6.51 -0.44 17.77
N LEU A 117 -5.22 -0.52 17.46
CA LEU A 117 -4.14 -0.69 18.42
C LEU A 117 -3.40 0.63 18.54
N VAL A 118 -3.25 1.16 19.77
CA VAL A 118 -2.45 2.34 20.06
C VAL A 118 -1.16 1.90 20.75
N THR A 119 -0.06 2.39 20.25
CA THR A 119 1.27 2.09 20.79
C THR A 119 1.56 3.02 21.96
N ASP A 120 1.88 2.45 23.12
CA ASP A 120 2.25 3.24 24.30
C ASP A 120 3.74 3.70 24.26
N ALA A 121 4.12 4.52 25.22
CA ALA A 121 5.48 5.07 25.30
C ALA A 121 6.59 4.01 25.45
N ASP A 122 6.24 2.79 25.83
CA ASP A 122 7.16 1.65 25.93
C ASP A 122 7.25 0.86 24.62
N GLY A 123 6.59 1.33 23.55
CA GLY A 123 6.56 0.66 22.24
C GLY A 123 5.64 -0.57 22.19
N VAL A 124 4.61 -0.63 23.05
CA VAL A 124 3.70 -1.77 23.11
C VAL A 124 2.32 -1.39 22.55
N PRO A 125 1.89 -1.97 21.41
CA PRO A 125 0.56 -1.74 20.87
C PRO A 125 -0.53 -2.38 21.73
N ARG A 126 -1.54 -1.61 22.12
CA ARG A 126 -2.68 -2.05 22.95
C ARG A 126 -4.00 -1.74 22.26
N VAL A 127 -4.99 -2.61 22.45
CA VAL A 127 -6.34 -2.32 21.94
C VAL A 127 -6.84 -1.03 22.58
N ALA A 128 -7.14 -0.05 21.73
CA ALA A 128 -7.80 1.16 22.20
C ALA A 128 -9.25 0.83 22.57
N GLU A 129 -9.56 0.89 23.85
CA GLU A 129 -10.94 0.84 24.31
C GLU A 129 -11.61 2.18 24.00
N THR A 130 -12.16 2.29 22.81
CA THR A 130 -12.90 3.49 22.40
C THR A 130 -14.25 3.52 23.09
N SER A 131 -14.37 4.29 24.16
CA SER A 131 -15.61 4.42 24.93
C SER A 131 -16.28 5.77 24.66
N GLY A 132 -17.40 5.74 23.96
CA GLY A 132 -18.18 6.95 23.62
C GLY A 132 -17.60 7.72 22.43
N GLY A 133 -18.39 8.60 21.85
CA GLY A 133 -17.96 9.41 20.70
C GLY A 133 -18.16 8.72 19.35
N LEU A 134 -17.35 9.14 18.35
CA LEU A 134 -17.40 8.59 17.01
C LEU A 134 -16.91 7.14 17.02
N GLN A 135 -17.69 6.25 16.42
CA GLN A 135 -17.24 4.91 16.07
C GLN A 135 -16.83 4.93 14.58
N LEU A 136 -15.64 4.42 14.27
CA LEU A 136 -15.32 4.11 12.89
C LEU A 136 -16.22 2.94 12.48
N GLY A 137 -17.15 3.20 11.56
CA GLY A 137 -18.03 2.18 10.98
C GLY A 137 -17.25 1.21 10.10
N ASP A 138 -17.93 0.59 9.18
CA ASP A 138 -17.29 -0.29 8.20
C ASP A 138 -16.29 0.51 7.36
N VAL A 139 -15.06 0.01 7.29
CA VAL A 139 -13.92 0.63 6.58
C VAL A 139 -13.29 -0.40 5.66
N GLU A 140 -13.21 -0.08 4.38
CA GLU A 140 -12.54 -0.92 3.38
C GLU A 140 -11.02 -0.65 3.37
N ARG A 141 -10.22 -1.62 2.95
CA ARG A 141 -8.81 -1.41 2.66
C ARG A 141 -8.68 -0.35 1.55
N GLY A 142 -7.80 0.63 1.73
CA GLY A 142 -7.65 1.78 0.83
C GLY A 142 -8.61 2.95 1.10
N ALA A 143 -9.57 2.79 2.03
CA ALA A 143 -10.42 3.89 2.50
C ALA A 143 -9.80 4.68 3.67
N VAL A 144 -8.60 4.32 4.10
CA VAL A 144 -7.84 5.03 5.14
C VAL A 144 -6.55 5.55 4.52
N PHE A 145 -6.28 6.80 4.72
CA PHE A 145 -5.02 7.45 4.41
C PHE A 145 -4.45 8.06 5.70
N SER A 146 -3.18 7.79 5.96
CA SER A 146 -2.44 8.44 7.02
C SER A 146 -1.26 9.20 6.42
N GLY A 147 -1.03 10.42 6.87
CA GLY A 147 0.22 11.13 6.61
C GLY A 147 1.43 10.43 7.23
N LYS A 148 2.60 11.03 7.12
CA LYS A 148 3.80 10.54 7.81
C LYS A 148 3.58 10.59 9.32
N LEU A 149 4.29 9.75 10.07
CA LEU A 149 4.21 9.75 11.54
C LEU A 149 4.46 11.16 12.10
N GLY A 150 3.57 11.62 12.98
CA GLY A 150 3.56 12.97 13.53
C GLY A 150 2.85 14.02 12.66
N GLU A 151 2.37 13.69 11.49
CA GLU A 151 1.54 14.60 10.69
C GLU A 151 0.06 14.52 11.09
N PRO A 152 -0.64 15.68 11.20
CA PRO A 152 -2.01 15.72 11.72
C PRO A 152 -3.06 15.33 10.67
N VAL A 153 -2.84 14.22 9.99
CA VAL A 153 -3.71 13.76 8.90
C VAL A 153 -3.98 12.27 9.02
N THR A 154 -5.19 11.93 9.47
CA THR A 154 -5.75 10.60 9.35
C THR A 154 -7.13 10.70 8.71
N LEU A 155 -7.22 10.35 7.45
CA LEU A 155 -8.45 10.43 6.66
C LEU A 155 -9.12 9.07 6.59
N VAL A 156 -10.43 9.04 6.80
CA VAL A 156 -11.25 7.84 6.66
C VAL A 156 -12.42 8.12 5.75
N ALA A 157 -12.48 7.39 4.64
CA ALA A 157 -13.64 7.41 3.74
C ALA A 157 -14.70 6.42 4.23
N GLN A 158 -15.94 6.87 4.26
CA GLN A 158 -17.08 6.06 4.66
C GLN A 158 -18.31 6.44 3.82
N GLU A 159 -18.88 5.45 3.14
CA GLU A 159 -20.06 5.64 2.31
C GLU A 159 -20.01 6.91 1.42
N ASN A 160 -20.68 8.00 1.82
CA ASN A 160 -20.81 9.23 1.06
C ASN A 160 -20.08 10.43 1.68
N PHE A 161 -19.14 10.21 2.58
CA PHE A 161 -18.32 11.27 3.18
C PHE A 161 -16.89 10.78 3.48
N ALA A 162 -16.00 11.71 3.71
CA ALA A 162 -14.71 11.46 4.31
C ALA A 162 -14.52 12.32 5.57
N ARG A 163 -13.74 11.85 6.51
CA ARG A 163 -13.41 12.56 7.75
C ARG A 163 -11.92 12.61 7.97
N ASN A 164 -11.44 13.74 8.46
CA ASN A 164 -10.15 13.80 9.15
C ASN A 164 -10.42 13.53 10.63
N VAL A 165 -9.75 12.54 11.19
CA VAL A 165 -9.98 12.08 12.56
C VAL A 165 -8.69 12.09 13.37
N LEU A 166 -8.83 12.26 14.66
CA LEU A 166 -7.76 12.21 15.66
C LEU A 166 -8.22 11.41 16.86
N LEU A 167 -7.36 10.59 17.42
CA LEU A 167 -7.62 9.93 18.69
C LEU A 167 -7.16 10.85 19.82
N ASP A 168 -8.04 11.19 20.78
CA ASP A 168 -7.69 12.01 21.94
C ASP A 168 -7.04 11.18 23.06
N GLU A 169 -6.55 11.86 24.10
CA GLU A 169 -5.89 11.24 25.26
C GLU A 169 -6.79 10.24 26.03
N GLU A 170 -8.11 10.33 25.88
CA GLU A 170 -9.09 9.42 26.46
C GLU A 170 -9.51 8.28 25.49
N ASN A 171 -8.76 8.06 24.42
CA ASN A 171 -9.02 7.08 23.36
C ASN A 171 -10.39 7.26 22.68
N ARG A 172 -10.80 8.51 22.45
CA ARG A 172 -12.03 8.83 21.72
C ARG A 172 -11.69 9.45 20.37
N TRP A 173 -12.31 8.96 19.33
CA TRP A 173 -12.20 9.56 18.02
C TRP A 173 -12.86 10.94 18.00
N GLN A 174 -12.07 11.95 17.67
CA GLN A 174 -12.50 13.32 17.40
C GLN A 174 -12.57 13.52 15.88
N VAL A 175 -13.61 14.15 15.40
CA VAL A 175 -13.70 14.59 14.00
C VAL A 175 -13.09 15.99 13.94
N LEU A 176 -11.93 16.11 13.30
CA LEU A 176 -11.30 17.40 13.05
C LEU A 176 -11.99 18.12 11.91
N ASP A 177 -12.37 17.37 10.86
CA ASP A 177 -13.11 17.89 9.73
C ASP A 177 -13.92 16.79 9.02
N GLN A 178 -14.97 17.18 8.28
CA GLN A 178 -15.80 16.25 7.52
C GLN A 178 -16.17 16.84 6.16
N TYR A 179 -15.95 16.06 5.14
CA TYR A 179 -16.17 16.43 3.74
C TYR A 179 -17.36 15.66 3.19
N ASN A 180 -18.43 16.39 2.88
CA ASN A 180 -19.66 15.83 2.36
C ASN A 180 -19.85 16.31 0.91
N PRO A 181 -19.90 15.37 -0.05
CA PRO A 181 -20.39 15.70 -1.39
C PRO A 181 -21.82 16.24 -1.37
N VAL A 182 -22.14 17.08 -2.36
CA VAL A 182 -23.49 17.63 -2.50
C VAL A 182 -24.45 16.60 -3.10
N GLU A 183 -23.92 15.70 -3.94
CA GLU A 183 -24.71 14.69 -4.64
C GLU A 183 -25.10 13.54 -3.71
N SER A 184 -26.38 13.18 -3.71
CA SER A 184 -26.92 12.07 -2.90
C SER A 184 -26.38 10.70 -3.29
N ASP A 185 -25.89 10.58 -4.52
CA ASP A 185 -25.39 9.32 -5.09
C ASP A 185 -23.88 9.14 -4.90
N ALA A 186 -23.22 10.07 -4.20
CA ALA A 186 -21.80 10.02 -3.90
C ALA A 186 -21.43 8.73 -3.13
N LYS A 187 -20.29 8.14 -3.50
CA LYS A 187 -19.68 6.99 -2.83
C LYS A 187 -18.17 7.18 -2.78
N ILE A 188 -17.68 7.62 -1.64
CA ILE A 188 -16.26 7.87 -1.46
C ILE A 188 -15.58 6.55 -1.14
N LYS A 189 -14.68 6.10 -2.03
CA LYS A 189 -13.97 4.82 -1.93
C LYS A 189 -12.48 4.98 -1.65
N GLY A 190 -11.93 6.15 -1.89
CA GLY A 190 -10.53 6.46 -1.64
C GLY A 190 -10.35 7.90 -1.21
N VAL A 191 -9.29 8.12 -0.45
CA VAL A 191 -8.87 9.44 0.02
C VAL A 191 -7.35 9.52 -0.02
N ALA A 192 -6.82 10.71 -0.32
CA ALA A 192 -5.40 11.00 -0.26
C ALA A 192 -5.17 12.49 -0.01
N THR A 193 -3.97 12.85 0.45
CA THR A 193 -3.50 14.24 0.42
C THR A 193 -2.24 14.35 -0.42
N LEU A 194 -2.18 15.38 -1.25
CA LEU A 194 -1.12 15.62 -2.23
C LEU A 194 -0.84 17.10 -2.35
N ASP A 195 0.40 17.48 -2.59
CA ASP A 195 0.78 18.86 -2.93
C ASP A 195 0.55 19.10 -4.43
N LEU A 196 -0.70 19.38 -4.81
CA LEU A 196 -1.10 19.55 -6.21
C LEU A 196 -0.76 20.91 -6.81
N ASP A 197 -0.51 21.94 -5.99
CA ASP A 197 -0.30 23.29 -6.48
C ASP A 197 1.05 23.92 -6.10
N GLY A 198 1.90 23.20 -5.37
CA GLY A 198 3.20 23.67 -4.93
C GLY A 198 3.13 24.77 -3.85
N GLN A 199 1.97 24.98 -3.23
CA GLN A 199 1.80 25.91 -2.13
C GLN A 199 1.89 25.17 -0.79
N PRO A 200 2.16 25.86 0.31
CA PRO A 200 2.18 25.23 1.62
C PRO A 200 0.82 24.62 2.01
N GLY A 201 0.83 23.33 2.26
CA GLY A 201 -0.34 22.53 2.65
C GLY A 201 -0.83 21.68 1.50
N ASN A 202 -1.01 20.37 1.77
CA ASN A 202 -1.48 19.42 0.78
C ASN A 202 -2.98 19.62 0.49
N GLU A 203 -3.37 19.40 -0.75
CA GLU A 203 -4.77 19.27 -1.15
C GLU A 203 -5.32 17.92 -0.74
N LEU A 204 -6.62 17.89 -0.43
CA LEU A 204 -7.36 16.66 -0.16
C LEU A 204 -8.02 16.18 -1.45
N VAL A 205 -7.80 14.94 -1.81
CA VAL A 205 -8.43 14.28 -2.96
C VAL A 205 -9.36 13.18 -2.48
N LEU A 206 -10.62 13.25 -2.88
CA LEU A 206 -11.63 12.21 -2.64
C LEU A 206 -11.97 11.52 -3.96
N ILE A 207 -11.95 10.19 -3.96
CA ILE A 207 -12.34 9.38 -5.11
C ILE A 207 -13.80 8.97 -4.94
N ASP A 208 -14.66 9.61 -5.71
CA ASP A 208 -16.10 9.41 -5.68
C ASP A 208 -16.55 8.51 -6.82
N THR A 209 -16.76 7.24 -6.50
CA THR A 209 -17.19 6.22 -7.48
C THR A 209 -18.69 6.24 -7.76
N GLY A 210 -19.47 6.91 -6.91
CA GLY A 210 -20.93 7.05 -7.11
C GLY A 210 -21.27 7.92 -8.30
N VAL A 211 -20.45 8.97 -8.54
CA VAL A 211 -20.60 9.91 -9.64
C VAL A 211 -19.38 9.95 -10.57
N ASN A 212 -18.41 9.04 -10.36
CA ASN A 212 -17.18 8.92 -11.14
C ASN A 212 -16.35 10.21 -11.22
N LYS A 213 -16.04 10.80 -10.07
CA LYS A 213 -15.27 12.04 -10.00
C LYS A 213 -14.13 11.95 -8.99
N LEU A 214 -13.04 12.65 -9.28
CA LEU A 214 -12.13 13.13 -8.25
C LEU A 214 -12.66 14.47 -7.73
N ARG A 215 -12.74 14.61 -6.43
CA ARG A 215 -13.09 15.87 -5.78
C ARG A 215 -11.86 16.37 -5.06
N ILE A 216 -11.40 17.55 -5.42
CA ILE A 216 -10.19 18.15 -4.91
C ILE A 216 -10.56 19.34 -4.06
N PHE A 217 -10.01 19.35 -2.85
CA PHE A 217 -10.22 20.42 -1.89
C PHE A 217 -8.88 21.08 -1.59
N ARG A 218 -8.85 22.39 -1.55
CA ARG A 218 -7.68 23.17 -1.15
C ARG A 218 -7.82 23.63 0.29
N LYS A 219 -6.72 23.68 1.00
CA LYS A 219 -6.68 24.21 2.35
C LYS A 219 -6.72 25.74 2.32
N GLU A 220 -7.76 26.34 2.92
CA GLU A 220 -7.90 27.78 3.12
C GLU A 220 -7.94 28.06 4.65
N GLY A 221 -6.81 28.51 5.20
CA GLY A 221 -6.66 28.61 6.65
C GLY A 221 -6.60 27.23 7.29
N GLU A 222 -7.53 26.95 8.20
CA GLU A 222 -7.62 25.64 8.88
C GLU A 222 -8.60 24.66 8.19
N LEU A 223 -9.38 25.13 7.21
CA LEU A 223 -10.44 24.34 6.59
C LEU A 223 -10.13 24.00 5.14
N TYR A 224 -10.57 22.83 4.70
CA TYR A 224 -10.56 22.46 3.30
C TYR A 224 -11.82 22.96 2.59
N GLN A 225 -11.63 23.66 1.47
CA GLN A 225 -12.70 24.16 0.62
C GLN A 225 -12.70 23.47 -0.73
N PRO A 226 -13.86 23.19 -1.35
CA PRO A 226 -13.92 22.65 -2.69
C PRO A 226 -13.14 23.51 -3.67
N TRP A 227 -12.23 22.91 -4.42
CA TRP A 227 -11.39 23.62 -5.40
C TRP A 227 -11.67 23.16 -6.83
N GLU A 228 -11.43 21.89 -7.12
CA GLU A 228 -11.59 21.33 -8.48
C GLU A 228 -12.35 20.00 -8.46
N GLN A 229 -12.87 19.62 -9.62
CA GLN A 229 -13.46 18.32 -9.86
C GLN A 229 -12.99 17.79 -11.20
N VAL A 230 -12.49 16.55 -11.21
CA VAL A 230 -12.09 15.84 -12.43
C VAL A 230 -13.08 14.71 -12.70
N ASP A 231 -13.65 14.72 -13.90
CA ASP A 231 -14.55 13.65 -14.33
C ASP A 231 -13.74 12.43 -14.76
N LEU A 232 -13.95 11.28 -14.12
CA LEU A 232 -13.28 10.01 -14.42
C LEU A 232 -13.99 9.21 -15.53
N GLY A 233 -15.14 9.71 -16.04
CA GLY A 233 -15.99 8.95 -16.95
C GLY A 233 -16.44 7.62 -16.32
N SER A 234 -16.76 6.64 -17.15
CA SER A 234 -17.06 5.31 -16.62
C SER A 234 -15.75 4.55 -16.29
N PHE A 235 -15.12 4.90 -15.19
CA PHE A 235 -13.88 4.28 -14.72
C PHE A 235 -14.19 3.22 -13.65
N PRO A 236 -13.84 1.94 -13.87
CA PRO A 236 -14.11 0.87 -12.92
C PRO A 236 -13.05 0.89 -11.80
N TYR A 237 -13.20 1.77 -10.83
CA TYR A 237 -12.28 1.93 -9.71
C TYR A 237 -12.07 0.62 -8.94
N ILE A 238 -10.81 0.30 -8.68
CA ILE A 238 -10.39 -0.87 -7.88
C ILE A 238 -9.63 -0.39 -6.65
N ALA A 239 -8.56 0.40 -6.85
CA ALA A 239 -7.69 0.90 -5.80
C ALA A 239 -7.05 2.23 -6.22
N ALA A 240 -6.43 2.91 -5.26
CA ALA A 240 -5.55 4.03 -5.50
C ALA A 240 -4.33 3.93 -4.62
N GLU A 241 -3.20 4.44 -5.12
CA GLU A 241 -1.94 4.51 -4.42
C GLU A 241 -1.32 5.90 -4.58
N VAL A 242 -0.44 6.22 -3.65
CA VAL A 242 0.28 7.48 -3.61
C VAL A 242 1.77 7.17 -3.66
N ALA A 243 2.46 7.68 -4.67
CA ALA A 243 3.90 7.50 -4.86
C ALA A 243 4.46 8.61 -5.74
N ASP A 244 5.74 8.93 -5.62
CA ASP A 244 6.45 9.83 -6.53
C ASP A 244 6.68 9.10 -7.87
N LEU A 245 5.83 9.40 -8.86
CA LEU A 245 5.82 8.73 -10.17
C LEU A 245 6.72 9.41 -11.20
N ASN A 246 7.27 10.59 -10.88
CA ASN A 246 8.05 11.38 -11.80
C ASN A 246 9.42 11.82 -11.23
N ALA A 247 9.79 11.32 -10.06
CA ALA A 247 11.03 11.63 -9.34
C ALA A 247 11.23 13.12 -9.04
N ASP A 248 10.14 13.89 -8.87
CA ASP A 248 10.22 15.31 -8.52
C ASP A 248 10.27 15.56 -7.00
N GLY A 249 10.22 14.50 -6.22
CA GLY A 249 10.26 14.50 -4.75
C GLY A 249 8.89 14.76 -4.11
N ARG A 250 7.79 14.67 -4.88
CA ARG A 250 6.42 14.80 -4.41
C ARG A 250 5.63 13.56 -4.74
N ASP A 251 4.69 13.26 -3.87
CA ASP A 251 3.80 12.13 -4.08
C ASP A 251 2.72 12.48 -5.11
N ASP A 252 2.51 11.60 -6.08
CA ASP A 252 1.47 11.63 -7.10
C ASP A 252 0.35 10.66 -6.76
N LEU A 253 -0.82 10.81 -7.38
CA LEU A 253 -1.94 9.89 -7.21
C LEU A 253 -2.08 8.99 -8.43
N LEU A 254 -2.14 7.69 -8.17
CA LEU A 254 -2.37 6.65 -9.13
C LEU A 254 -3.68 5.92 -8.82
N ILE A 255 -4.54 5.75 -9.82
CA ILE A 255 -5.86 5.14 -9.66
C ILE A 255 -6.02 4.00 -10.65
N PHE A 256 -6.36 2.82 -10.16
CA PHE A 256 -6.51 1.61 -10.97
C PHE A 256 -7.96 1.30 -11.32
N GLY A 257 -8.15 0.75 -12.49
CA GLY A 257 -9.44 0.37 -13.00
C GLY A 257 -9.41 -0.75 -14.04
N GLY A 258 -9.07 -1.96 -13.64
CA GLY A 258 -9.12 -3.13 -14.53
C GLY A 258 -8.08 -3.13 -15.64
N GLN A 259 -8.42 -2.70 -16.84
CA GLN A 259 -7.48 -2.65 -17.99
C GLN A 259 -6.74 -1.30 -18.12
N ARG A 260 -7.07 -0.34 -17.28
CA ARG A 260 -6.52 1.03 -17.38
C ARG A 260 -6.26 1.61 -16.03
N PHE A 261 -5.40 2.61 -15.99
CA PHE A 261 -5.16 3.43 -14.83
C PHE A 261 -5.07 4.92 -15.20
N LEU A 262 -5.13 5.76 -14.18
CA LEU A 262 -5.01 7.20 -14.26
C LEU A 262 -3.89 7.65 -13.34
N THR A 263 -3.11 8.64 -13.77
CA THR A 263 -2.16 9.34 -12.91
C THR A 263 -2.54 10.81 -12.79
N LEU A 264 -2.46 11.34 -11.58
CA LEU A 264 -2.58 12.76 -11.29
C LEU A 264 -1.27 13.22 -10.67
N TYR A 265 -0.45 13.95 -11.44
CA TYR A 265 0.84 14.44 -10.98
C TYR A 265 0.70 15.66 -10.08
N ALA A 266 1.37 15.59 -8.95
CA ALA A 266 1.47 16.69 -8.00
C ALA A 266 2.46 17.77 -8.46
N GLY A 267 2.29 19.00 -7.99
CA GLY A 267 3.25 20.07 -8.20
C GLY A 267 3.34 20.64 -9.62
N GLN A 268 2.63 20.09 -10.56
CA GLN A 268 2.46 20.66 -11.90
C GLN A 268 1.43 21.76 -11.85
N ARG A 269 1.89 23.01 -11.86
CA ARG A 269 1.18 24.31 -11.98
C ARG A 269 -0.31 24.33 -11.62
N PRO A 270 -0.74 25.23 -10.75
CA PRO A 270 -2.15 25.52 -10.65
C PRO A 270 -2.60 26.18 -11.97
N PRO A 271 -3.76 25.95 -12.44
CA PRO A 271 -4.88 25.09 -12.09
C PRO A 271 -5.42 24.23 -13.26
N GLU A 272 -4.56 23.74 -14.14
CA GLU A 272 -5.02 22.91 -15.25
C GLU A 272 -4.97 21.42 -14.88
N LEU A 273 -5.69 21.05 -13.83
CA LEU A 273 -5.96 19.65 -13.47
C LEU A 273 -6.77 18.90 -14.56
N LYS A 274 -6.77 19.43 -15.79
CA LYS A 274 -7.37 18.77 -16.95
C LYS A 274 -6.60 17.57 -17.44
N ASP A 275 -5.36 17.45 -16.99
CA ASP A 275 -4.40 16.51 -17.55
C ASP A 275 -4.15 15.32 -16.63
N VAL A 276 -5.24 14.62 -16.27
CA VAL A 276 -5.11 13.26 -15.75
C VAL A 276 -4.59 12.41 -16.90
N MET A 277 -3.36 11.96 -16.81
CA MET A 277 -2.82 11.02 -17.79
C MET A 277 -3.52 9.68 -17.65
N THR A 278 -3.87 9.10 -18.77
CA THR A 278 -4.57 7.81 -18.80
C THR A 278 -3.75 6.81 -19.58
N PHE A 279 -3.69 5.59 -19.08
CA PHE A 279 -3.18 4.45 -19.80
C PHE A 279 -4.24 3.36 -19.89
N GLU A 280 -4.36 2.78 -21.06
CA GLU A 280 -5.21 1.60 -21.30
C GLU A 280 -4.35 0.51 -21.95
N SER A 281 -4.27 -0.65 -21.29
CA SER A 281 -3.55 -1.80 -21.81
C SER A 281 -4.12 -2.26 -23.13
N LYS A 282 -3.25 -2.57 -24.07
CA LYS A 282 -3.61 -3.14 -25.39
C LYS A 282 -3.68 -4.67 -25.35
N LEU A 283 -3.33 -5.26 -24.23
CA LEU A 283 -3.42 -6.71 -24.04
C LEU A 283 -4.88 -7.12 -23.83
N ASP A 284 -5.28 -8.21 -24.47
CA ASP A 284 -6.64 -8.74 -24.35
C ASP A 284 -6.85 -9.40 -22.97
N ASP A 285 -7.99 -9.09 -22.35
CA ASP A 285 -8.49 -9.77 -21.15
C ASP A 285 -7.53 -9.66 -19.93
N VAL A 286 -6.82 -8.55 -19.81
CA VAL A 286 -6.01 -8.23 -18.63
C VAL A 286 -6.85 -7.68 -17.48
N PHE A 287 -6.33 -7.80 -16.28
CA PHE A 287 -6.90 -7.20 -15.08
C PHE A 287 -5.76 -6.65 -14.22
N LEU A 288 -5.44 -5.37 -14.42
CA LEU A 288 -4.43 -4.67 -13.65
C LEU A 288 -4.97 -4.42 -12.24
N ASN A 289 -4.26 -4.91 -11.24
CA ASN A 289 -4.70 -4.86 -9.85
C ASN A 289 -3.67 -4.25 -8.91
N ASP A 290 -2.42 -4.22 -9.33
CA ASP A 290 -1.34 -3.70 -8.52
C ASP A 290 -0.26 -3.11 -9.42
N LEU A 291 0.52 -2.17 -8.90
CA LEU A 291 1.65 -1.56 -9.60
C LEU A 291 2.84 -1.38 -8.67
N ALA A 292 4.00 -1.16 -9.30
CA ALA A 292 5.18 -0.61 -8.65
C ALA A 292 5.79 0.47 -9.55
N ALA A 293 6.35 1.50 -8.95
CA ALA A 293 7.00 2.58 -9.68
C ALA A 293 8.50 2.65 -9.33
N GLY A 294 9.33 2.98 -10.32
CA GLY A 294 10.77 3.23 -10.18
C GLY A 294 11.45 3.18 -11.54
N ASP A 295 12.65 3.74 -11.62
CA ASP A 295 13.44 3.78 -12.84
C ASP A 295 13.90 2.36 -13.23
N LEU A 296 13.18 1.73 -14.16
CA LEU A 296 13.47 0.38 -14.64
C LEU A 296 14.29 0.32 -15.94
N ASN A 297 14.59 1.48 -16.51
CA ASN A 297 15.33 1.59 -17.77
C ASN A 297 16.61 2.40 -17.67
N GLY A 298 16.92 3.03 -16.53
CA GLY A 298 18.15 3.77 -16.26
C GLY A 298 18.16 5.18 -16.85
N ASP A 299 16.99 5.77 -17.20
CA ASP A 299 16.91 7.11 -17.75
C ASP A 299 16.75 8.22 -16.68
N GLY A 300 16.59 7.84 -15.42
CA GLY A 300 16.44 8.72 -14.27
C GLY A 300 15.00 9.14 -14.01
N GLU A 301 14.03 8.69 -14.82
CA GLU A 301 12.60 8.91 -14.60
C GLU A 301 11.92 7.59 -14.20
N PRO A 302 10.97 7.59 -13.25
CA PRO A 302 10.31 6.36 -12.85
C PRO A 302 9.43 5.78 -13.95
N ASP A 303 9.55 4.48 -14.19
CA ASP A 303 8.62 3.69 -14.95
C ASP A 303 7.52 3.11 -14.03
N ILE A 304 6.43 2.66 -14.62
CA ILE A 304 5.33 2.00 -13.94
C ILE A 304 5.29 0.53 -14.36
N ALA A 305 5.49 -0.38 -13.44
CA ALA A 305 5.28 -1.81 -13.64
C ALA A 305 3.86 -2.19 -13.25
N ALA A 306 2.99 -2.50 -14.19
CA ALA A 306 1.61 -2.87 -13.97
C ALA A 306 1.44 -4.40 -14.00
N PHE A 307 0.75 -4.95 -13.01
CA PHE A 307 0.62 -6.40 -12.81
C PHE A 307 -0.78 -6.90 -13.18
N ASP A 308 -0.82 -7.84 -14.11
CA ASP A 308 -2.04 -8.48 -14.55
C ASP A 308 -2.26 -9.82 -13.85
N LEU A 309 -3.33 -9.89 -13.05
CA LEU A 309 -3.69 -11.07 -12.28
C LEU A 309 -4.31 -12.20 -13.11
N ARG A 310 -4.80 -11.93 -14.31
CA ARG A 310 -5.52 -12.93 -15.12
C ARG A 310 -4.61 -13.71 -16.05
N LYS A 311 -3.69 -13.03 -16.70
CA LYS A 311 -2.79 -13.63 -17.69
C LYS A 311 -1.35 -13.72 -17.20
N HIS A 312 -1.11 -13.25 -15.97
CA HIS A 312 0.21 -13.26 -15.32
C HIS A 312 1.27 -12.49 -16.12
N ASN A 313 0.87 -11.32 -16.62
CA ASN A 313 1.76 -10.42 -17.35
C ASN A 313 2.24 -9.30 -16.42
N VAL A 314 3.42 -8.80 -16.71
CA VAL A 314 3.88 -7.47 -16.29
C VAL A 314 3.91 -6.60 -17.53
N GLU A 315 3.39 -5.41 -17.40
CA GLU A 315 3.44 -4.37 -18.44
C GLU A 315 4.22 -3.19 -17.89
N ILE A 316 5.35 -2.86 -18.51
CA ILE A 316 6.17 -1.70 -18.13
C ILE A 316 5.72 -0.52 -18.98
N ILE A 317 5.39 0.56 -18.32
CA ILE A 317 4.88 1.79 -18.92
C ILE A 317 5.81 2.93 -18.53
N THR A 318 6.33 3.63 -19.52
CA THR A 318 7.24 4.76 -19.33
C THR A 318 6.47 6.07 -19.51
N PRO A 319 6.50 6.99 -18.55
CA PRO A 319 6.04 8.34 -18.74
C PRO A 319 6.92 9.07 -19.80
N ARG A 320 6.30 9.77 -20.74
CA ARG A 320 6.98 10.58 -21.74
C ARG A 320 6.26 11.91 -21.91
N GLY A 321 6.71 12.92 -21.17
CA GLY A 321 6.02 14.20 -21.10
C GLY A 321 4.61 14.01 -20.50
N GLU A 322 3.58 14.38 -21.25
CA GLU A 322 2.17 14.26 -20.82
C GLU A 322 1.50 12.94 -21.25
N GLN A 323 2.28 11.90 -21.56
CA GLN A 323 1.75 10.62 -22.06
C GLN A 323 2.38 9.44 -21.34
N LEU A 324 1.55 8.45 -21.04
CA LEU A 324 1.98 7.13 -20.59
C LEU A 324 2.12 6.22 -21.82
N VAL A 325 3.32 5.74 -22.05
CA VAL A 325 3.66 4.96 -23.25
C VAL A 325 4.00 3.54 -22.84
N HIS A 326 3.39 2.57 -23.51
CA HIS A 326 3.78 1.17 -23.37
C HIS A 326 5.26 0.99 -23.76
N GLY A 327 6.06 0.49 -22.83
CA GLY A 327 7.45 0.12 -23.06
C GLY A 327 7.55 -1.34 -23.51
N ILE A 328 7.43 -2.25 -22.59
CA ILE A 328 7.51 -3.70 -22.81
C ILE A 328 6.48 -4.43 -21.97
N ASN A 329 6.08 -5.60 -22.42
CA ASN A 329 5.33 -6.54 -21.59
C ASN A 329 5.95 -7.93 -21.67
N PHE A 330 5.85 -8.69 -20.59
CA PHE A 330 6.29 -10.08 -20.54
C PHE A 330 5.40 -10.90 -19.60
N LYS A 331 5.36 -12.19 -19.88
CA LYS A 331 4.61 -13.13 -19.07
C LYS A 331 5.51 -13.74 -18.00
N ILE A 332 5.06 -13.70 -16.74
CA ILE A 332 5.85 -14.18 -15.60
C ILE A 332 5.91 -15.72 -15.61
N PHE A 333 4.78 -16.39 -15.92
CA PHE A 333 4.69 -17.84 -16.01
C PHE A 333 3.47 -18.28 -16.82
N ASP A 334 3.51 -19.53 -17.33
CA ASP A 334 2.36 -20.15 -17.98
C ASP A 334 1.66 -21.12 -17.02
N GLU A 335 0.37 -20.90 -16.79
CA GLU A 335 -0.45 -21.87 -16.07
C GLU A 335 -0.64 -23.14 -16.89
N LYS A 336 -0.01 -24.22 -16.47
CA LYS A 336 -0.35 -25.55 -16.95
C LYS A 336 -1.50 -26.10 -16.11
N SER A 337 -2.74 -25.85 -16.51
CA SER A 337 -3.90 -26.38 -15.81
C SER A 337 -3.99 -27.90 -15.97
N PHE A 338 -3.45 -28.65 -15.01
CA PHE A 338 -3.59 -30.10 -14.94
C PHE A 338 -4.82 -30.57 -14.16
N SER A 339 -5.64 -29.67 -13.62
CA SER A 339 -6.84 -30.03 -12.88
C SER A 339 -8.00 -29.08 -13.13
N ARG A 340 -9.20 -29.65 -13.30
CA ARG A 340 -10.48 -28.91 -13.39
C ARG A 340 -10.91 -28.23 -12.07
N ARG A 341 -10.09 -28.24 -11.04
CA ARG A 341 -10.26 -27.52 -9.78
C ARG A 341 -9.08 -26.57 -9.63
N GLY A 342 -9.05 -25.58 -10.47
CA GLY A 342 -8.11 -24.48 -10.39
C GLY A 342 -8.43 -23.60 -9.18
N GLY A 343 -7.61 -23.68 -8.17
CA GLY A 343 -7.56 -22.76 -7.06
C GLY A 343 -6.17 -22.11 -7.00
N GLY A 344 -5.61 -21.70 -8.13
CA GLY A 344 -4.47 -20.79 -8.15
C GLY A 344 -4.97 -19.42 -7.75
N GLY A 345 -4.49 -18.85 -6.62
CA GLY A 345 -4.78 -17.47 -6.26
C GLY A 345 -4.31 -16.51 -7.36
N ALA A 346 -4.89 -15.32 -7.43
CA ALA A 346 -4.45 -14.25 -8.34
C ALA A 346 -2.94 -14.00 -8.19
N GLN A 347 -2.20 -13.90 -9.31
CA GLN A 347 -0.74 -13.75 -9.35
C GLN A 347 -0.31 -12.81 -10.48
N PRO A 348 0.75 -12.01 -10.27
CA PRO A 348 1.55 -11.85 -9.04
C PRO A 348 0.71 -11.25 -7.92
N ARG A 349 1.06 -11.52 -6.68
CA ARG A 349 0.33 -10.98 -5.52
C ARG A 349 0.71 -9.54 -5.25
N GLU A 350 1.97 -9.24 -5.44
CA GLU A 350 2.58 -7.98 -5.06
C GLU A 350 3.87 -7.78 -5.86
N GLY A 351 4.21 -6.55 -6.14
CA GLY A 351 5.47 -6.18 -6.78
C GLY A 351 6.06 -4.94 -6.15
N VAL A 352 7.40 -4.86 -6.16
CA VAL A 352 8.16 -3.74 -5.64
C VAL A 352 9.29 -3.41 -6.61
N VAL A 353 9.59 -2.12 -6.76
CA VAL A 353 10.79 -1.65 -7.46
C VAL A 353 11.76 -1.09 -6.43
N ALA A 354 12.95 -1.68 -6.33
CA ALA A 354 14.00 -1.27 -5.40
C ALA A 354 15.35 -1.84 -5.81
N ASP A 355 16.45 -1.17 -5.48
CA ASP A 355 17.81 -1.71 -5.65
C ASP A 355 18.07 -2.78 -4.58
N VAL A 356 17.81 -4.06 -4.91
CA VAL A 356 18.10 -5.20 -4.02
C VAL A 356 19.43 -5.86 -4.35
N THR A 357 20.01 -5.55 -5.52
CA THR A 357 21.33 -6.04 -5.93
C THR A 357 22.46 -5.23 -5.33
N GLY A 358 22.20 -3.98 -4.93
CA GLY A 358 23.17 -3.06 -4.35
C GLY A 358 24.10 -2.43 -5.41
N ASP A 359 23.68 -2.42 -6.68
CA ASP A 359 24.46 -1.86 -7.79
C ASP A 359 24.09 -0.41 -8.15
N GLY A 360 23.06 0.14 -7.48
CA GLY A 360 22.57 1.50 -7.68
C GLY A 360 21.49 1.60 -8.75
N LEU A 361 21.06 0.48 -9.33
CA LEU A 361 19.96 0.41 -10.29
C LEU A 361 18.73 -0.22 -9.62
N ASN A 362 17.54 0.17 -10.06
CA ASN A 362 16.32 -0.39 -9.51
C ASN A 362 15.99 -1.74 -10.15
N ASP A 363 15.74 -2.73 -9.33
CA ASP A 363 15.30 -4.06 -9.73
C ASP A 363 13.78 -4.19 -9.60
N LEU A 364 13.17 -5.04 -10.41
CA LEU A 364 11.77 -5.40 -10.25
C LEU A 364 11.66 -6.70 -9.45
N ILE A 365 11.00 -6.63 -8.30
CA ILE A 365 10.77 -7.75 -7.39
C ILE A 365 9.30 -8.15 -7.45
N LEU A 366 8.99 -9.41 -7.68
CA LEU A 366 7.64 -9.94 -7.74
C LEU A 366 7.43 -11.07 -6.74
N LEU A 367 6.33 -11.03 -6.00
CA LEU A 367 5.88 -12.13 -5.16
C LEU A 367 4.89 -13.00 -5.94
N VAL A 368 5.32 -14.21 -6.32
CA VAL A 368 4.57 -15.13 -7.18
C VAL A 368 4.47 -16.50 -6.53
N HIS A 369 3.28 -16.93 -6.16
CA HIS A 369 3.02 -18.18 -5.42
C HIS A 369 3.82 -18.25 -4.12
N ASP A 370 4.80 -19.14 -4.08
CA ASP A 370 5.73 -19.39 -2.97
C ASP A 370 7.14 -18.81 -3.24
N ARG A 371 7.27 -17.93 -4.24
CA ARG A 371 8.57 -17.46 -4.74
C ARG A 371 8.65 -15.95 -4.80
N VAL A 372 9.84 -15.45 -4.54
CA VAL A 372 10.24 -14.09 -4.89
C VAL A 372 11.06 -14.17 -6.18
N LEU A 373 10.61 -13.48 -7.21
CA LEU A 373 11.34 -13.32 -8.46
C LEU A 373 11.98 -11.95 -8.47
N VAL A 374 13.26 -11.89 -8.80
CA VAL A 374 13.98 -10.63 -9.00
C VAL A 374 14.38 -10.55 -10.46
N TYR A 375 14.04 -9.45 -11.09
CA TYR A 375 14.48 -9.07 -12.42
C TYR A 375 15.47 -7.91 -12.25
N PRO A 376 16.79 -8.21 -12.14
CA PRO A 376 17.80 -7.17 -12.03
C PRO A 376 17.82 -6.29 -13.27
N GLN A 377 17.95 -4.98 -13.08
CA GLN A 377 18.18 -4.06 -14.18
C GLN A 377 19.59 -4.29 -14.74
N ASP A 378 19.72 -4.35 -16.07
CA ASP A 378 21.00 -4.48 -16.75
C ASP A 378 21.53 -3.08 -17.10
N ASP A 379 22.75 -2.76 -16.72
CA ASP A 379 23.43 -1.51 -17.05
C ASP A 379 23.78 -1.37 -18.55
N GLY A 380 23.41 -2.37 -19.36
CA GLY A 380 23.70 -2.41 -20.79
C GLY A 380 25.17 -2.66 -21.14
N ASN A 381 26.05 -2.81 -20.13
CA ASN A 381 27.47 -3.00 -20.30
C ASN A 381 27.94 -4.46 -20.19
N SER A 382 27.03 -5.42 -20.01
CA SER A 382 27.38 -6.82 -19.87
C SER A 382 27.97 -7.39 -21.17
N SER A 383 29.28 -7.40 -21.25
CA SER A 383 30.08 -8.11 -22.30
C SER A 383 30.09 -9.64 -22.10
N ASP A 384 29.29 -10.20 -21.22
CA ASP A 384 29.35 -11.60 -20.82
C ASP A 384 28.22 -12.50 -21.34
N ALA A 385 27.62 -12.12 -22.48
CA ALA A 385 26.68 -13.00 -23.17
C ALA A 385 27.33 -13.72 -24.36
N GLU A 386 28.42 -14.48 -24.14
CA GLU A 386 28.84 -15.54 -25.08
C GLU A 386 29.91 -16.44 -24.46
N GLN A 387 29.52 -17.40 -23.64
CA GLN A 387 30.22 -18.70 -23.55
C GLN A 387 29.20 -19.79 -23.20
N GLY A 388 28.26 -20.02 -24.09
CA GLY A 388 27.55 -21.29 -24.20
C GLY A 388 28.44 -22.21 -25.04
N THR A 389 29.24 -23.02 -24.37
CA THR A 389 29.90 -24.15 -25.02
C THR A 389 28.93 -25.31 -25.13
N ASP A 390 28.84 -25.86 -26.31
CA ASP A 390 28.28 -27.10 -26.87
C ASP A 390 27.79 -28.17 -25.89
#